data_9b4833409df771f1cafe1601e55a8ad9
#
_entry.id   9b4833409df771f1cafe1601e55a8ad9
#
_cell.length_a   1.000
_cell.length_b   1.000
_cell.length_c   1.000
_cell.angle_alpha   90.00
_cell.angle_beta   90.00
_cell.angle_gamma   90.00
#
_symmetry.space_group_name_H-M   'P 1'
#
loop_
_entity.id
_entity.type
_entity.pdbx_description
1 polymer ?
#
loop_
_entity_poly.entity_id
_entity_poly.type
_entity_poly.pdbx_seq_one_letter_code
_entity_poly.pdbx_strand_id
1 'polypeptide(L)'
;LPYYLVDAAASTMDVLRSPTFYIAKDGTPYGWEGSDGRLGEGNCEGNCQHVWSYAEGFFDLYPEIAARWKKQDFTAQQQPGGLLYNRLGNIPADTTGTFPAMDGMFASVMLAYRLNQNMPDTAWIASIWPNIEKMMEACIRNYDPNQDGVCEKASVRMTYDRAMDGTTV
;
A
#
# COMPACT_ATOMS: atom_id res chain seq x y z
N LEU A 1 8.42 20.96 21.28
CA LEU A 1 7.26 20.95 20.38
C LEU A 1 5.99 21.23 21.21
N PRO A 2 5.00 21.95 20.67
CA PRO A 2 3.71 22.12 21.31
C PRO A 2 3.04 20.77 21.55
N TYR A 3 2.37 20.62 22.71
CA TYR A 3 1.79 19.35 23.12
C TYR A 3 0.78 18.79 22.10
N TYR A 4 -0.03 19.66 21.49
CA TYR A 4 -1.01 19.24 20.48
C TYR A 4 -0.38 18.66 19.20
N LEU A 5 0.84 19.07 18.86
CA LEU A 5 1.57 18.47 17.73
C LEU A 5 2.11 17.07 18.08
N VAL A 6 2.56 16.90 19.33
CA VAL A 6 3.00 15.59 19.83
C VAL A 6 1.82 14.64 19.90
N ASP A 7 0.68 15.11 20.38
CA ASP A 7 -0.56 14.33 20.46
C ASP A 7 -1.06 13.92 19.06
N ALA A 8 -1.11 14.85 18.13
CA ALA A 8 -1.49 14.57 16.74
C ALA A 8 -0.56 13.53 16.08
N ALA A 9 0.74 13.65 16.28
CA ALA A 9 1.70 12.67 15.75
C ALA A 9 1.57 11.30 16.43
N ALA A 10 1.34 11.27 17.74
CA ALA A 10 1.18 10.04 18.49
C ALA A 10 -0.10 9.29 18.13
N SER A 11 -1.19 10.01 17.89
CA SER A 11 -2.49 9.40 17.56
C SER A 11 -2.49 8.64 16.24
N THR A 12 -1.62 8.99 15.30
CA THR A 12 -1.46 8.20 14.06
C THR A 12 -0.94 6.79 14.30
N MET A 13 -0.32 6.54 15.46
CA MET A 13 0.18 5.23 15.85
C MET A 13 -0.87 4.33 16.49
N ASP A 14 -2.00 4.86 16.89
CA ASP A 14 -3.08 4.10 17.53
C ASP A 14 -3.67 3.05 16.58
N VAL A 15 -3.55 3.23 15.28
CA VAL A 15 -3.97 2.25 14.28
C VAL A 15 -3.28 0.90 14.47
N LEU A 16 -2.02 0.87 14.89
CA LEU A 16 -1.28 -0.36 15.17
C LEU A 16 -1.71 -1.07 16.47
N ARG A 17 -2.49 -0.40 17.30
CA ARG A 17 -3.01 -0.92 18.57
C ARG A 17 -4.50 -1.21 18.50
N SER A 18 -5.11 -0.99 17.36
CA SER A 18 -6.52 -1.26 17.14
C SER A 18 -6.76 -2.75 16.85
N PRO A 19 -7.97 -3.26 17.04
CA PRO A 19 -8.31 -4.63 16.67
C PRO A 19 -8.32 -4.87 15.15
N THR A 20 -8.10 -3.83 14.36
CA THR A 20 -8.02 -3.91 12.89
C THR A 20 -6.60 -4.10 12.37
N PHE A 21 -5.63 -4.34 13.25
CA PHE A 21 -4.25 -4.66 12.91
C PHE A 21 -3.75 -5.83 13.73
N TYR A 22 -3.04 -6.76 13.10
CA TYR A 22 -2.33 -7.83 13.78
C TYR A 22 -1.09 -8.28 13.00
N ILE A 23 -0.20 -8.93 13.71
CA ILE A 23 0.98 -9.57 13.12
C ILE A 23 0.81 -11.08 13.27
N ALA A 24 0.83 -11.80 12.16
CA ALA A 24 0.75 -13.25 12.15
C ALA A 24 2.02 -13.89 12.77
N LYS A 25 1.93 -15.17 13.10
CA LYS A 25 3.03 -15.92 13.75
C LYS A 25 4.36 -15.88 12.96
N ASP A 26 4.29 -15.79 11.65
CA ASP A 26 5.44 -15.67 10.76
C ASP A 26 6.00 -14.24 10.65
N GLY A 27 5.39 -13.30 11.37
CA GLY A 27 5.73 -11.89 11.35
C GLY A 27 5.10 -11.09 10.22
N THR A 28 4.15 -11.67 9.48
CA THR A 28 3.42 -10.99 8.41
C THR A 28 2.39 -10.04 9.01
N PRO A 29 2.43 -8.73 8.67
CA PRO A 29 1.43 -7.77 9.13
C PRO A 29 0.17 -7.83 8.28
N TYR A 30 -0.98 -7.71 8.93
CA TYR A 30 -2.29 -7.62 8.31
C TYR A 30 -3.11 -6.49 8.92
N GLY A 31 -3.80 -5.74 8.10
CA GLY A 31 -4.61 -4.62 8.54
C GLY A 31 -5.86 -4.39 7.70
N TRP A 32 -6.84 -3.77 8.34
CA TRP A 32 -8.10 -3.31 7.78
C TRP A 32 -8.21 -1.80 8.00
N GLU A 33 -8.95 -1.10 7.17
CA GLU A 33 -9.24 0.32 7.38
C GLU A 33 -10.03 0.56 8.66
N GLY A 34 -10.94 -0.34 9.00
CA GLY A 34 -11.76 -0.29 10.19
C GLY A 34 -12.65 -1.51 10.29
N SER A 35 -13.55 -1.54 11.27
CA SER A 35 -14.60 -2.55 11.35
C SER A 35 -15.93 -1.94 10.95
N ASP A 36 -16.69 -2.60 10.10
CA ASP A 36 -18.02 -2.16 9.69
C ASP A 36 -19.14 -2.60 10.64
N GLY A 37 -18.77 -3.24 11.74
CA GLY A 37 -19.70 -3.77 12.73
C GLY A 37 -20.37 -5.10 12.32
N ARG A 38 -20.01 -5.64 11.18
CA ARG A 38 -20.45 -6.98 10.77
C ARG A 38 -19.43 -8.01 11.28
N LEU A 39 -19.92 -9.09 11.77
CA LEU A 39 -19.22 -10.23 12.39
C LEU A 39 -17.78 -10.48 11.86
N GLY A 40 -16.82 -9.69 12.30
CA GLY A 40 -15.41 -9.86 11.99
C GLY A 40 -14.96 -9.37 10.61
N GLU A 41 -15.82 -8.72 9.85
CA GLU A 41 -15.46 -8.11 8.57
C GLU A 41 -15.05 -6.65 8.82
N GLY A 42 -13.85 -6.30 8.41
CA GLY A 42 -13.36 -4.93 8.38
C GLY A 42 -13.57 -4.29 7.01
N ASN A 43 -13.66 -2.97 6.96
CA ASN A 43 -13.59 -2.26 5.70
C ASN A 43 -12.19 -2.37 5.10
N CYS A 44 -12.11 -2.45 3.77
CA CYS A 44 -10.85 -2.51 3.04
C CYS A 44 -9.87 -3.53 3.64
N GLU A 45 -10.34 -4.76 3.79
CA GLU A 45 -9.58 -5.89 4.34
C GLU A 45 -8.31 -6.18 3.54
N GLY A 46 -7.35 -6.79 4.19
CA GLY A 46 -6.19 -7.37 3.52
C GLY A 46 -5.19 -6.36 2.98
N ASN A 47 -4.73 -5.43 3.81
CA ASN A 47 -3.60 -4.54 3.49
C ASN A 47 -3.87 -3.63 2.28
N CYS A 48 -5.00 -2.95 2.28
CA CYS A 48 -5.37 -2.03 1.20
C CYS A 48 -4.30 -0.94 1.04
N GLN A 49 -3.61 -0.92 -0.10
CA GLN A 49 -2.44 -0.07 -0.33
C GLN A 49 -2.76 1.42 -0.23
N HIS A 50 -3.83 1.89 -0.86
CA HIS A 50 -4.17 3.31 -0.84
C HIS A 50 -4.60 3.77 0.56
N VAL A 51 -5.28 2.92 1.33
CA VAL A 51 -5.69 3.24 2.70
C VAL A 51 -4.49 3.28 3.65
N TRP A 52 -3.67 2.23 3.63
CA TRP A 52 -2.53 2.14 4.55
C TRP A 52 -1.37 3.07 4.19
N SER A 53 -1.36 3.67 3.02
CA SER A 53 -0.42 4.75 2.70
C SER A 53 -0.62 6.01 3.54
N TYR A 54 -1.79 6.18 4.14
CA TYR A 54 -2.04 7.30 5.08
C TYR A 54 -1.37 7.13 6.44
N ALA A 55 -1.06 5.91 6.83
CA ALA A 55 -0.42 5.61 8.11
C ALA A 55 1.11 5.81 8.04
N GLU A 56 1.56 6.92 7.47
CA GLU A 56 2.98 7.19 7.18
C GLU A 56 3.88 7.12 8.42
N GLY A 57 3.40 7.51 9.59
CA GLY A 57 4.20 7.55 10.80
C GLY A 57 4.78 6.20 11.21
N PHE A 58 4.08 5.11 10.94
CA PHE A 58 4.57 3.79 11.32
C PHE A 58 5.76 3.32 10.46
N PHE A 59 5.91 3.84 9.26
CA PHE A 59 7.05 3.53 8.39
C PHE A 59 8.38 4.05 8.95
N ASP A 60 8.35 5.13 9.70
CA ASP A 60 9.53 5.67 10.37
C ASP A 60 9.79 5.02 11.74
N LEU A 61 8.73 4.69 12.48
CA LEU A 61 8.83 4.18 13.85
C LEU A 61 9.00 2.66 13.92
N TYR A 62 8.50 1.92 12.93
CA TYR A 62 8.57 0.46 12.87
C TYR A 62 8.98 -0.04 11.47
N PRO A 63 10.20 0.33 11.01
CA PRO A 63 10.62 0.09 9.63
C PRO A 63 10.64 -1.40 9.24
N GLU A 64 10.92 -2.32 10.17
CA GLU A 64 10.92 -3.75 9.86
C GLU A 64 9.50 -4.28 9.57
N ILE A 65 8.49 -3.80 10.30
CA ILE A 65 7.08 -4.14 10.04
C ILE A 65 6.66 -3.56 8.69
N ALA A 66 7.01 -2.30 8.45
CA ALA A 66 6.70 -1.60 7.21
C ALA A 66 7.39 -2.25 6.00
N ALA A 67 8.62 -2.72 6.13
CA ALA A 67 9.33 -3.43 5.08
C ALA A 67 8.65 -4.76 4.72
N ARG A 68 8.17 -5.52 5.72
CA ARG A 68 7.39 -6.75 5.48
C ARG A 68 6.07 -6.43 4.79
N TRP A 69 5.41 -5.33 5.17
CA TRP A 69 4.18 -4.85 4.52
C TRP A 69 4.42 -4.53 3.06
N LYS A 70 5.40 -3.69 2.76
CA LYS A 70 5.72 -3.31 1.38
C LYS A 70 6.20 -4.50 0.54
N LYS A 71 6.88 -5.47 1.16
CA LYS A 71 7.20 -6.71 0.45
C LYS A 71 5.95 -7.46 -0.01
N GLN A 72 4.88 -7.48 0.78
CA GLN A 72 3.62 -8.10 0.36
C GLN A 72 3.02 -7.36 -0.85
N ASP A 73 3.03 -6.03 -0.85
CA ASP A 73 2.50 -5.24 -1.98
C ASP A 73 3.15 -5.68 -3.29
N PHE A 74 4.46 -5.81 -3.31
CA PHE A 74 5.23 -6.15 -4.51
C PHE A 74 5.37 -7.66 -4.78
N THR A 75 4.88 -8.52 -3.90
CA THR A 75 4.91 -9.97 -4.11
C THR A 75 3.51 -10.57 -4.15
N ALA A 76 2.86 -10.74 -3.00
CA ALA A 76 1.55 -11.39 -2.89
C ALA A 76 0.44 -10.62 -3.64
N GLN A 77 0.54 -9.29 -3.71
CA GLN A 77 -0.44 -8.47 -4.41
C GLN A 77 -0.06 -8.17 -5.87
N GLN A 78 1.11 -8.60 -6.35
CA GLN A 78 1.49 -8.36 -7.74
C GLN A 78 0.80 -9.32 -8.71
N GLN A 79 0.11 -8.75 -9.67
CA GLN A 79 -0.52 -9.48 -10.77
C GLN A 79 0.54 -10.03 -11.74
N PRO A 80 0.23 -11.09 -12.49
CA PRO A 80 1.13 -11.61 -13.53
C PRO A 80 1.54 -10.53 -14.56
N GLY A 81 0.67 -9.57 -14.85
CA GLY A 81 0.93 -8.44 -15.76
C GLY A 81 1.79 -7.32 -15.18
N GLY A 82 2.09 -7.35 -13.89
CA GLY A 82 2.95 -6.40 -13.18
C GLY A 82 2.20 -5.40 -12.29
N LEU A 83 0.97 -5.02 -12.60
CA LEU A 83 0.17 -4.15 -11.73
C LEU A 83 -0.04 -4.80 -10.37
N LEU A 84 -0.34 -3.99 -9.35
CA LEU A 84 -0.67 -4.53 -8.04
C LEU A 84 -2.19 -4.56 -7.86
N TYR A 85 -2.70 -5.61 -7.24
CA TYR A 85 -4.03 -5.58 -6.65
C TYR A 85 -4.03 -4.56 -5.52
N ASN A 86 -5.11 -3.80 -5.35
CA ASN A 86 -5.18 -2.78 -4.30
C ASN A 86 -5.11 -3.36 -2.88
N ARG A 87 -5.39 -4.64 -2.71
CA ARG A 87 -5.38 -5.36 -1.43
C ARG A 87 -5.28 -6.88 -1.63
N LEU A 88 -4.98 -7.58 -0.56
CA LEU A 88 -5.28 -9.01 -0.42
C LEU A 88 -6.79 -9.13 -0.16
N GLY A 89 -7.50 -9.99 -0.87
CA GLY A 89 -8.93 -10.19 -0.62
C GLY A 89 -9.17 -10.84 0.75
N ASN A 90 -9.04 -12.15 0.82
CA ASN A 90 -9.19 -12.89 2.06
C ASN A 90 -7.85 -13.22 2.71
N ILE A 91 -7.88 -13.56 3.99
CA ILE A 91 -6.72 -14.04 4.73
C ILE A 91 -6.94 -15.54 5.05
N PRO A 92 -6.02 -16.45 4.68
CA PRO A 92 -4.71 -16.20 4.01
C PRO A 92 -4.87 -15.63 2.61
N ALA A 93 -3.84 -14.93 2.16
CA ALA A 93 -3.83 -14.05 1.01
C ALA A 93 -4.54 -14.62 -0.24
N ASP A 94 -5.64 -14.02 -0.58
CA ASP A 94 -6.41 -14.26 -1.79
C ASP A 94 -6.73 -12.90 -2.44
N THR A 95 -6.24 -12.69 -3.66
CA THR A 95 -6.44 -11.45 -4.41
C THR A 95 -7.72 -11.47 -5.26
N THR A 96 -8.56 -12.48 -5.10
CA THR A 96 -9.81 -12.60 -5.85
C THR A 96 -10.73 -11.42 -5.59
N GLY A 97 -11.24 -10.82 -6.65
CA GLY A 97 -12.18 -9.70 -6.57
C GLY A 97 -11.56 -8.33 -6.29
N THR A 98 -10.23 -8.23 -6.27
CA THR A 98 -9.53 -6.95 -6.12
C THR A 98 -9.15 -6.36 -7.49
N PHE A 99 -8.78 -5.09 -7.52
CA PHE A 99 -8.46 -4.33 -8.72
C PHE A 99 -7.22 -3.47 -8.47
N PRO A 100 -6.52 -2.98 -9.51
CA PRO A 100 -5.44 -2.02 -9.34
C PRO A 100 -5.98 -0.65 -8.89
N ALA A 101 -5.31 -0.04 -7.91
CA ALA A 101 -5.53 1.34 -7.50
C ALA A 101 -4.22 2.13 -7.71
N MET A 102 -4.26 3.12 -8.59
CA MET A 102 -3.05 3.79 -9.07
C MET A 102 -2.33 4.55 -7.96
N ASP A 103 -3.06 5.29 -7.14
CA ASP A 103 -2.51 6.01 -6.00
C ASP A 103 -1.82 5.07 -5.00
N GLY A 104 -2.42 3.93 -4.71
CA GLY A 104 -1.82 2.92 -3.84
C GLY A 104 -0.55 2.30 -4.42
N MET A 105 -0.51 2.04 -5.73
CA MET A 105 0.69 1.53 -6.40
C MET A 105 1.86 2.52 -6.31
N PHE A 106 1.63 3.79 -6.63
CA PHE A 106 2.68 4.81 -6.54
C PHE A 106 3.07 5.13 -5.10
N ALA A 107 2.11 5.18 -4.18
CA ALA A 107 2.39 5.33 -2.75
C ALA A 107 3.29 4.18 -2.24
N SER A 108 3.06 2.95 -2.68
CA SER A 108 3.91 1.81 -2.30
C SER A 108 5.36 1.97 -2.76
N VAL A 109 5.61 2.54 -3.95
CA VAL A 109 6.98 2.85 -4.41
C VAL A 109 7.60 3.95 -3.57
N MET A 110 6.86 5.04 -3.32
CA MET A 110 7.36 6.16 -2.51
C MET A 110 7.71 5.72 -1.08
N LEU A 111 6.86 4.89 -0.49
CA LEU A 111 7.09 4.35 0.85
C LEU A 111 8.24 3.34 0.87
N ALA A 112 8.40 2.51 -0.16
CA ALA A 112 9.57 1.63 -0.29
C ALA A 112 10.88 2.43 -0.39
N TYR A 113 10.88 3.52 -1.15
CA TYR A 113 12.02 4.43 -1.23
C TYR A 113 12.37 5.06 0.13
N ARG A 114 11.35 5.58 0.84
CA ARG A 114 11.52 6.16 2.19
C ARG A 114 12.06 5.14 3.19
N LEU A 115 11.53 3.93 3.17
CA LEU A 115 12.05 2.84 4.00
C LEU A 115 13.52 2.52 3.70
N ASN A 116 13.88 2.46 2.42
CA ASN A 116 15.27 2.21 2.03
C ASN A 116 16.24 3.31 2.53
N GLN A 117 15.76 4.55 2.65
CA GLN A 117 16.58 5.62 3.24
C GLN A 117 16.74 5.47 4.76
N ASN A 118 15.73 4.92 5.44
CA ASN A 118 15.70 4.79 6.90
C ASN A 118 16.29 3.46 7.41
N MET A 119 16.45 2.46 6.54
CA MET A 119 17.00 1.15 6.90
C MET A 119 18.47 1.06 6.49
N PRO A 120 19.36 0.60 7.39
CA PRO A 120 20.78 0.44 7.07
C PRO A 120 21.05 -0.73 6.11
N ASP A 121 20.17 -1.74 6.07
CA ASP A 121 20.30 -2.92 5.21
C ASP A 121 19.41 -2.74 3.96
N THR A 122 20.05 -2.70 2.81
CA THR A 122 19.38 -2.58 1.50
C THR A 122 19.00 -3.92 0.88
N ALA A 123 19.29 -5.04 1.53
CA ALA A 123 18.99 -6.36 0.97
C ALA A 123 17.49 -6.59 0.75
N TRP A 124 16.65 -6.02 1.61
CA TRP A 124 15.20 -6.11 1.49
C TRP A 124 14.70 -5.42 0.21
N ILE A 125 15.16 -4.19 -0.08
CA ILE A 125 14.76 -3.47 -1.30
C ILE A 125 15.28 -4.17 -2.54
N ALA A 126 16.50 -4.69 -2.50
CA ALA A 126 17.05 -5.48 -3.60
C ALA A 126 16.20 -6.72 -3.89
N SER A 127 15.61 -7.33 -2.85
CA SER A 127 14.75 -8.52 -2.99
C SER A 127 13.43 -8.24 -3.71
N ILE A 128 12.95 -7.00 -3.72
CA ILE A 128 11.67 -6.61 -4.36
C ILE A 128 11.88 -5.67 -5.55
N TRP A 129 13.11 -5.26 -5.83
CA TRP A 129 13.41 -4.31 -6.90
C TRP A 129 12.88 -4.77 -8.28
N PRO A 130 13.07 -6.02 -8.70
CA PRO A 130 12.53 -6.49 -9.98
C PRO A 130 11.00 -6.40 -10.07
N ASN A 131 10.32 -6.52 -8.92
CA ASN A 131 8.87 -6.40 -8.84
C ASN A 131 8.42 -4.93 -8.95
N ILE A 132 9.19 -4.00 -8.35
CA ILE A 132 8.97 -2.56 -8.48
C ILE A 132 9.11 -2.13 -9.94
N GLU A 133 10.21 -2.52 -10.59
CA GLU A 133 10.44 -2.23 -12.02
C GLU A 133 9.29 -2.75 -12.89
N LYS A 134 8.93 -4.02 -12.70
CA LYS A 134 7.83 -4.65 -13.42
C LYS A 134 6.50 -3.92 -13.23
N MET A 135 6.22 -3.44 -12.02
CA MET A 135 5.01 -2.67 -11.74
C MET A 135 5.05 -1.30 -12.42
N MET A 136 6.17 -0.58 -12.35
CA MET A 136 6.32 0.72 -13.01
C MET A 136 6.19 0.62 -14.53
N GLU A 137 6.83 -0.39 -15.15
CA GLU A 137 6.67 -0.66 -16.59
C GLU A 137 5.22 -0.97 -16.96
N ALA A 138 4.51 -1.73 -16.11
CA ALA A 138 3.09 -2.02 -16.31
C ALA A 138 2.23 -0.75 -16.18
N CYS A 139 2.53 0.14 -15.23
CA CYS A 139 1.84 1.41 -15.09
C CYS A 139 2.04 2.29 -16.33
N ILE A 140 3.27 2.49 -16.77
CA ILE A 140 3.58 3.27 -17.98
C ILE A 140 2.82 2.69 -19.17
N ARG A 141 2.97 1.41 -19.42
CA ARG A 141 2.32 0.74 -20.57
C ARG A 141 0.80 0.84 -20.56
N ASN A 142 0.17 0.80 -19.39
CA ASN A 142 -1.28 0.77 -19.28
C ASN A 142 -1.90 2.16 -19.11
N TYR A 143 -1.21 3.09 -18.49
CA TYR A 143 -1.79 4.36 -18.05
C TYR A 143 -1.12 5.61 -18.62
N ASP A 144 0.12 5.50 -19.09
CA ASP A 144 0.89 6.59 -19.69
C ASP A 144 1.64 6.09 -20.94
N PRO A 145 0.89 5.67 -21.99
CA PRO A 145 1.52 5.09 -23.18
C PRO A 145 2.34 6.10 -24.00
N ASN A 146 2.07 7.39 -23.89
CA ASN A 146 2.84 8.45 -24.56
C ASN A 146 4.06 8.90 -23.73
N GLN A 147 4.18 8.46 -22.47
CA GLN A 147 5.30 8.71 -21.56
C GLN A 147 5.52 10.20 -21.24
N ASP A 148 4.44 10.96 -21.13
CA ASP A 148 4.51 12.38 -20.74
C ASP A 148 4.37 12.59 -19.20
N GLY A 149 4.18 11.51 -18.45
CA GLY A 149 4.02 11.51 -17.00
C GLY A 149 2.59 11.77 -16.54
N VAL A 150 1.64 11.85 -17.45
CA VAL A 150 0.21 12.03 -17.17
C VAL A 150 -0.55 10.73 -17.44
N CYS A 151 -1.43 10.36 -16.53
CA CYS A 151 -2.27 9.19 -16.71
C CYS A 151 -3.43 9.49 -17.66
N GLU A 152 -3.52 8.77 -18.78
CA GLU A 152 -4.49 9.01 -19.85
C GLU A 152 -5.72 8.11 -19.84
N LYS A 153 -5.80 7.18 -18.89
CA LYS A 153 -6.85 6.15 -18.92
C LYS A 153 -7.91 6.34 -17.86
N ALA A 154 -9.13 6.55 -18.32
CA ALA A 154 -10.33 6.80 -17.53
C ALA A 154 -10.78 5.70 -16.54
N SER A 155 -10.13 4.55 -16.48
CA SER A 155 -10.62 3.39 -15.72
C SER A 155 -9.81 3.04 -14.48
N VAL A 156 -9.01 3.98 -13.98
CA VAL A 156 -8.16 3.73 -12.80
C VAL A 156 -8.88 4.16 -11.54
N ARG A 157 -9.07 3.24 -10.63
CA ARG A 157 -9.56 3.58 -9.29
C ARG A 157 -8.46 4.23 -8.45
N MET A 158 -8.85 5.20 -7.69
CA MET A 158 -8.04 5.97 -6.76
C MET A 158 -8.74 6.04 -5.40
N THR A 159 -8.14 6.72 -4.44
CA THR A 159 -8.66 6.98 -3.10
C THR A 159 -10.13 7.42 -3.05
N TYR A 160 -10.62 8.07 -4.08
CA TYR A 160 -12.03 8.48 -4.16
C TYR A 160 -12.97 7.36 -4.61
N ASP A 161 -12.51 6.14 -4.73
CA ASP A 161 -13.28 4.98 -5.19
C ASP A 161 -13.95 5.16 -6.56
N ARG A 162 -13.46 6.10 -7.34
CA ARG A 162 -13.97 6.42 -8.67
C ARG A 162 -12.88 6.30 -9.71
N ALA A 163 -13.28 5.86 -10.89
CA ALA A 163 -12.46 6.06 -12.08
C ALA A 163 -12.30 7.57 -12.31
N MET A 164 -11.07 8.06 -12.30
CA MET A 164 -10.77 9.43 -12.71
C MET A 164 -10.42 9.42 -14.19
N ASP A 165 -10.99 10.35 -14.93
CA ASP A 165 -10.62 10.57 -16.32
C ASP A 165 -9.21 11.17 -16.35
N GLY A 166 -8.30 10.58 -17.13
CA GLY A 166 -6.88 10.83 -17.08
C GLY A 166 -6.40 12.24 -17.44
N THR A 167 -7.32 13.14 -17.66
CA THR A 167 -7.01 14.56 -17.93
C THR A 167 -7.19 15.46 -16.73
N THR A 168 -7.58 14.93 -15.59
CA THR A 168 -7.75 15.71 -14.37
C THR A 168 -6.66 15.39 -13.37
N VAL A 169 -5.59 16.11 -13.44
CA VAL A 169 -4.65 16.31 -12.35
C VAL A 169 -5.04 17.58 -11.62
#